data_08cdb1cdd08203ab9f6f8b7c99284d99
#
_entry.id   08cdb1cdd08203ab9f6f8b7c99284d99
#
_cell.length_a   1.000
_cell.length_b   1.000
_cell.length_c   1.000
_cell.angle_alpha   90.00
_cell.angle_beta   90.00
_cell.angle_gamma   90.00
#
_symmetry.space_group_name_H-M   'P 1'
#
loop_
_entity.id
_entity.type
_entity.pdbx_description
1 polymer ?
#
loop_
_entity_poly.entity_id
_entity_poly.type
_entity_poly.pdbx_seq_one_letter_code
_entity_poly.pdbx_strand_id
1 'polypeptide(L)'
;MKFNNETLRAAVKKWLSDAKSVEVKYGDISNWDTSEVTDMSYVFFDAKSFNQPINNWDVSNVNDMKYMFAVQGTESAFNQDISSWDVSNVINMDSMFLQAISFNQDISNWDISNVINMRCMFFDSAFNQDIGSWDVSNATNMGDMFSWTKNFNKNLSNWDVSNVTNCEGFSHGAFSWVLPKPNFTNCNPYHS
;
A
#
# COMPACT_ATOMS: atom_id res chain seq x y z
N MET A 1 -24.40 1.12 8.35
CA MET A 1 -24.06 2.54 8.61
C MET A 1 -22.98 2.91 7.61
N LYS A 2 -23.13 4.03 6.91
CA LYS A 2 -22.06 4.54 6.06
C LYS A 2 -21.04 5.31 6.89
N PHE A 3 -19.78 5.05 6.60
CA PHE A 3 -18.66 5.75 7.22
C PHE A 3 -18.15 6.86 6.30
N ASN A 4 -17.73 7.98 6.87
CA ASN A 4 -16.90 9.00 6.25
C ASN A 4 -15.47 8.92 6.82
N ASN A 5 -14.56 9.78 6.36
CA ASN A 5 -13.14 9.77 6.77
C ASN A 5 -12.95 9.81 8.29
N GLU A 6 -13.70 10.67 8.98
CA GLU A 6 -13.57 10.88 10.42
C GLU A 6 -14.16 9.70 11.21
N THR A 7 -15.38 9.29 10.86
CA THR A 7 -16.08 8.22 11.57
C THR A 7 -15.43 6.86 11.35
N LEU A 8 -14.84 6.59 10.17
CA LEU A 8 -14.08 5.37 9.92
C LEU A 8 -12.84 5.31 10.81
N ARG A 9 -12.01 6.37 10.83
CA ARG A 9 -10.81 6.42 11.69
C ARG A 9 -11.14 6.22 13.16
N ALA A 10 -12.19 6.88 13.65
CA ALA A 10 -12.64 6.74 15.05
C ALA A 10 -13.09 5.30 15.35
N ALA A 11 -13.86 4.69 14.43
CA ALA A 11 -14.35 3.33 14.61
C ALA A 11 -13.23 2.30 14.55
N VAL A 12 -12.30 2.39 13.59
CA VAL A 12 -11.14 1.49 13.49
C VAL A 12 -10.24 1.62 14.71
N LYS A 13 -9.90 2.85 15.13
CA LYS A 13 -9.09 3.07 16.35
C LYS A 13 -9.71 2.39 17.57
N LYS A 14 -11.02 2.49 17.72
CA LYS A 14 -11.72 1.81 18.81
C LYS A 14 -11.77 0.31 18.62
N TRP A 15 -11.97 -0.17 17.40
CA TRP A 15 -11.98 -1.59 17.06
C TRP A 15 -10.64 -2.26 17.41
N LEU A 16 -9.52 -1.62 17.09
CA LEU A 16 -8.18 -2.13 17.42
C LEU A 16 -7.93 -2.28 18.93
N SER A 17 -8.64 -1.53 19.77
CA SER A 17 -8.54 -1.64 21.23
C SER A 17 -9.62 -2.53 21.86
N ASP A 18 -10.81 -2.60 21.27
CA ASP A 18 -11.98 -3.33 21.78
C ASP A 18 -12.93 -3.68 20.63
N ALA A 19 -12.53 -4.67 19.82
CA ALA A 19 -13.29 -5.13 18.66
C ALA A 19 -14.73 -5.51 19.03
N LYS A 20 -14.89 -6.25 20.16
CA LYS A 20 -16.19 -6.77 20.57
C LYS A 20 -17.23 -5.67 20.82
N SER A 21 -16.84 -4.58 21.46
CA SER A 21 -17.78 -3.47 21.70
C SER A 21 -18.16 -2.74 20.42
N VAL A 22 -17.24 -2.66 19.46
CA VAL A 22 -17.47 -2.00 18.17
C VAL A 22 -18.35 -2.86 17.26
N GLU A 23 -18.15 -4.18 17.25
CA GLU A 23 -18.99 -5.13 16.52
C GLU A 23 -20.44 -5.12 16.99
N VAL A 24 -20.69 -4.95 18.31
CA VAL A 24 -22.06 -4.77 18.85
C VAL A 24 -22.72 -3.54 18.24
N LYS A 25 -21.96 -2.48 17.99
CA LYS A 25 -22.51 -1.19 17.50
C LYS A 25 -22.63 -1.14 15.98
N TYR A 26 -21.64 -1.64 15.26
CA TYR A 26 -21.48 -1.43 13.81
C TYR A 26 -21.52 -2.72 13.00
N GLY A 27 -21.56 -3.89 13.67
CA GLY A 27 -21.40 -5.20 13.02
C GLY A 27 -19.95 -5.52 12.72
N ASP A 28 -19.74 -6.67 12.08
CA ASP A 28 -18.44 -7.15 11.65
C ASP A 28 -17.74 -6.14 10.73
N ILE A 29 -16.45 -5.91 10.97
CA ILE A 29 -15.65 -4.93 10.24
C ILE A 29 -15.61 -5.20 8.73
N SER A 30 -15.71 -6.46 8.31
CA SER A 30 -15.74 -6.85 6.90
C SER A 30 -16.95 -6.33 6.12
N ASN A 31 -18.02 -5.95 6.83
CA ASN A 31 -19.29 -5.49 6.25
C ASN A 31 -19.52 -3.97 6.40
N TRP A 32 -18.51 -3.23 6.80
CA TRP A 32 -18.65 -1.78 6.94
C TRP A 32 -18.78 -1.11 5.58
N ASP A 33 -19.76 -0.20 5.46
CA ASP A 33 -19.99 0.60 4.25
C ASP A 33 -19.03 1.80 4.25
N THR A 34 -17.99 1.70 3.42
CA THR A 34 -16.92 2.70 3.28
C THR A 34 -17.09 3.58 2.04
N SER A 35 -18.22 3.48 1.34
CA SER A 35 -18.46 4.12 0.04
C SER A 35 -18.39 5.66 0.05
N GLU A 36 -18.47 6.31 1.22
CA GLU A 36 -18.30 7.78 1.35
C GLU A 36 -16.91 8.20 1.82
N VAL A 37 -15.98 7.22 1.95
CA VAL A 37 -14.62 7.50 2.40
C VAL A 37 -13.75 7.89 1.20
N THR A 38 -13.06 9.02 1.30
CA THR A 38 -12.16 9.52 0.26
C THR A 38 -10.69 9.52 0.70
N ASP A 39 -10.41 9.36 1.99
CA ASP A 39 -9.08 9.38 2.58
C ASP A 39 -8.97 8.26 3.62
N MET A 40 -8.19 7.23 3.29
CA MET A 40 -7.87 6.10 4.16
C MET A 40 -6.45 6.16 4.73
N SER A 41 -5.79 7.33 4.65
CA SER A 41 -4.45 7.49 5.20
C SER A 41 -4.42 7.14 6.68
N TYR A 42 -3.41 6.35 7.10
CA TYR A 42 -3.17 5.94 8.48
C TYR A 42 -4.30 5.12 9.16
N VAL A 43 -5.31 4.63 8.44
CA VAL A 43 -6.47 3.95 9.05
C VAL A 43 -6.05 2.74 9.89
N PHE A 44 -5.08 1.95 9.43
CA PHE A 44 -4.51 0.81 10.17
C PHE A 44 -3.02 1.00 10.51
N PHE A 45 -2.56 2.26 10.61
CA PHE A 45 -1.17 2.54 10.95
C PHE A 45 -0.79 1.92 12.30
N ASP A 46 0.33 1.18 12.32
CA ASP A 46 0.87 0.44 13.47
C ASP A 46 -0.12 -0.60 14.08
N ALA A 47 -1.10 -1.05 13.30
CA ALA A 47 -2.06 -2.08 13.69
C ALA A 47 -1.45 -3.49 13.53
N LYS A 48 -0.44 -3.82 14.35
CA LYS A 48 0.44 -4.99 14.21
C LYS A 48 -0.29 -6.33 14.13
N SER A 49 -1.38 -6.49 14.89
CA SER A 49 -2.16 -7.73 14.95
C SER A 49 -3.38 -7.75 14.01
N PHE A 50 -3.63 -6.65 13.28
CA PHE A 50 -4.78 -6.58 12.40
C PHE A 50 -4.61 -7.51 11.20
N ASN A 51 -5.56 -8.44 11.03
CA ASN A 51 -5.61 -9.34 9.87
C ASN A 51 -7.06 -9.80 9.60
N GLN A 52 -8.01 -8.87 9.63
CA GLN A 52 -9.40 -9.19 9.29
C GLN A 52 -9.68 -8.98 7.81
N PRO A 53 -10.59 -9.78 7.22
CA PRO A 53 -10.98 -9.58 5.82
C PRO A 53 -11.70 -8.24 5.65
N ILE A 54 -11.22 -7.45 4.71
CA ILE A 54 -11.79 -6.15 4.34
C ILE A 54 -11.93 -6.01 2.83
N ASN A 55 -11.94 -7.15 2.12
CA ASN A 55 -12.10 -7.20 0.67
C ASN A 55 -13.43 -6.62 0.17
N ASN A 56 -14.47 -6.56 1.02
CA ASN A 56 -15.77 -5.98 0.69
C ASN A 56 -15.83 -4.45 0.89
N TRP A 57 -14.78 -3.84 1.42
CA TRP A 57 -14.77 -2.38 1.56
C TRP A 57 -14.79 -1.72 0.18
N ASP A 58 -15.71 -0.79 -0.01
CA ASP A 58 -15.75 0.06 -1.19
C ASP A 58 -14.71 1.17 -1.03
N VAL A 59 -13.64 1.09 -1.81
CA VAL A 59 -12.54 2.06 -1.83
C VAL A 59 -12.53 2.90 -3.10
N SER A 60 -13.55 2.77 -3.95
CA SER A 60 -13.60 3.39 -5.28
C SER A 60 -13.57 4.93 -5.25
N ASN A 61 -13.92 5.55 -4.11
CA ASN A 61 -13.84 7.00 -3.94
C ASN A 61 -12.56 7.47 -3.21
N VAL A 62 -11.67 6.53 -2.85
CA VAL A 62 -10.45 6.86 -2.07
C VAL A 62 -9.38 7.43 -2.98
N ASN A 63 -8.79 8.55 -2.59
CA ASN A 63 -7.66 9.17 -3.30
C ASN A 63 -6.35 9.18 -2.50
N ASP A 64 -6.38 8.92 -1.19
CA ASP A 64 -5.19 8.83 -0.34
C ASP A 64 -5.21 7.55 0.53
N MET A 65 -4.19 6.71 0.34
CA MET A 65 -3.94 5.48 1.11
C MET A 65 -2.58 5.52 1.83
N LYS A 66 -2.02 6.71 2.01
CA LYS A 66 -0.73 6.92 2.67
C LYS A 66 -0.69 6.24 4.04
N TYR A 67 0.37 5.43 4.29
CA TYR A 67 0.59 4.71 5.56
C TYR A 67 -0.57 3.80 6.01
N MET A 68 -1.49 3.41 5.13
CA MET A 68 -2.70 2.69 5.54
C MET A 68 -2.40 1.40 6.32
N PHE A 69 -1.44 0.58 5.89
CA PHE A 69 -1.02 -0.67 6.55
C PHE A 69 0.43 -0.63 7.01
N ALA A 70 1.02 0.56 7.10
CA ALA A 70 2.37 0.71 7.59
C ALA A 70 2.46 0.35 9.06
N VAL A 71 3.53 -0.32 9.45
CA VAL A 71 3.81 -0.65 10.84
C VAL A 71 5.18 -0.13 11.26
N GLN A 72 5.39 0.03 12.56
CA GLN A 72 6.70 0.34 13.12
C GLN A 72 7.25 -0.89 13.85
N GLY A 73 8.37 -1.42 13.33
CA GLY A 73 9.04 -2.59 13.90
C GLY A 73 8.84 -3.86 13.07
N THR A 74 9.00 -5.02 13.71
CA THR A 74 9.13 -6.32 13.04
C THR A 74 7.88 -7.20 13.14
N GLU A 75 6.74 -6.64 13.51
CA GLU A 75 5.49 -7.37 13.70
C GLU A 75 4.40 -6.75 12.83
N SER A 76 3.90 -7.51 11.86
CA SER A 76 2.75 -7.13 11.02
C SER A 76 2.03 -8.40 10.62
N ALA A 77 0.74 -8.50 10.95
CA ALA A 77 -0.06 -9.69 10.64
C ALA A 77 -0.87 -9.54 9.34
N PHE A 78 -1.03 -8.31 8.83
CA PHE A 78 -1.92 -8.06 7.69
C PHE A 78 -1.44 -8.78 6.43
N ASN A 79 -2.26 -9.72 5.94
CA ASN A 79 -2.06 -10.43 4.68
C ASN A 79 -3.41 -10.88 4.10
N GLN A 80 -4.45 -10.04 4.16
CA GLN A 80 -5.74 -10.36 3.58
C GLN A 80 -5.80 -10.00 2.11
N ASP A 81 -6.59 -10.75 1.37
CA ASP A 81 -6.85 -10.49 -0.05
C ASP A 81 -7.60 -9.16 -0.22
N ILE A 82 -6.99 -8.25 -0.95
CA ILE A 82 -7.52 -6.94 -1.34
C ILE A 82 -7.47 -6.73 -2.85
N SER A 83 -7.32 -7.81 -3.61
CA SER A 83 -7.22 -7.77 -5.07
C SER A 83 -8.47 -7.19 -5.75
N SER A 84 -9.64 -7.32 -5.09
CA SER A 84 -10.92 -6.80 -5.59
C SER A 84 -11.10 -5.28 -5.42
N TRP A 85 -10.20 -4.59 -4.75
CA TRP A 85 -10.34 -3.15 -4.53
C TRP A 85 -10.20 -2.36 -5.83
N ASP A 86 -11.13 -1.46 -6.08
CA ASP A 86 -11.02 -0.44 -7.12
C ASP A 86 -10.20 0.74 -6.60
N VAL A 87 -8.90 0.75 -6.95
CA VAL A 87 -7.94 1.79 -6.54
C VAL A 87 -7.70 2.83 -7.64
N SER A 88 -8.51 2.82 -8.68
CA SER A 88 -8.31 3.67 -9.88
C SER A 88 -8.35 5.17 -9.61
N ASN A 89 -8.95 5.60 -8.49
CA ASN A 89 -8.96 7.01 -8.07
C ASN A 89 -7.82 7.38 -7.10
N VAL A 90 -6.97 6.42 -6.70
CA VAL A 90 -5.90 6.68 -5.73
C VAL A 90 -4.76 7.47 -6.38
N ILE A 91 -4.35 8.54 -5.73
CA ILE A 91 -3.25 9.42 -6.15
C ILE A 91 -2.01 9.21 -5.28
N ASN A 92 -2.19 8.82 -4.01
CA ASN A 92 -1.13 8.73 -3.03
C ASN A 92 -1.12 7.37 -2.32
N MET A 93 -0.05 6.61 -2.54
CA MET A 93 0.24 5.32 -1.88
C MET A 93 1.57 5.36 -1.09
N ASP A 94 2.03 6.58 -0.69
CA ASP A 94 3.26 6.74 0.10
C ASP A 94 3.23 5.83 1.33
N SER A 95 4.23 4.95 1.45
CA SER A 95 4.43 4.08 2.61
C SER A 95 3.22 3.15 2.94
N MET A 96 2.34 2.86 1.97
CA MET A 96 1.11 2.10 2.24
C MET A 96 1.38 0.76 2.93
N PHE A 97 2.42 0.03 2.55
CA PHE A 97 2.84 -1.26 3.11
C PHE A 97 4.25 -1.22 3.72
N LEU A 98 4.68 -0.05 4.22
CA LEU A 98 5.98 0.10 4.88
C LEU A 98 6.06 -0.86 6.06
N GLN A 99 7.12 -1.71 6.08
CA GLN A 99 7.36 -2.75 7.07
C GLN A 99 6.20 -3.76 7.24
N ALA A 100 5.34 -3.90 6.23
CA ALA A 100 4.29 -4.92 6.21
C ALA A 100 4.91 -6.31 5.90
N ILE A 101 5.61 -6.89 6.89
CA ILE A 101 6.42 -8.10 6.74
C ILE A 101 5.65 -9.40 6.48
N SER A 102 4.32 -9.38 6.56
CA SER A 102 3.46 -10.51 6.20
C SER A 102 2.72 -10.32 4.88
N PHE A 103 2.63 -9.06 4.37
CA PHE A 103 1.82 -8.77 3.20
C PHE A 103 2.49 -9.25 1.91
N ASN A 104 1.84 -10.19 1.23
CA ASN A 104 2.28 -10.70 -0.07
C ASN A 104 1.10 -11.17 -0.93
N GLN A 105 -0.03 -10.47 -0.91
CA GLN A 105 -1.19 -10.78 -1.75
C GLN A 105 -0.99 -10.27 -3.18
N ASP A 106 -1.62 -10.94 -4.13
CA ASP A 106 -1.59 -10.56 -5.54
C ASP A 106 -2.46 -9.30 -5.75
N ILE A 107 -1.80 -8.22 -6.12
CA ILE A 107 -2.41 -6.93 -6.46
C ILE A 107 -2.04 -6.49 -7.89
N SER A 108 -1.64 -7.43 -8.73
CA SER A 108 -1.20 -7.17 -10.11
C SER A 108 -2.29 -6.57 -11.00
N ASN A 109 -3.56 -6.79 -10.64
CA ASN A 109 -4.74 -6.28 -11.35
C ASN A 109 -5.17 -4.87 -10.92
N TRP A 110 -4.53 -4.26 -9.94
CA TRP A 110 -4.85 -2.89 -9.55
C TRP A 110 -4.59 -1.91 -10.68
N ASP A 111 -5.55 -1.05 -10.97
CA ASP A 111 -5.35 0.12 -11.82
C ASP A 111 -4.73 1.25 -10.98
N ILE A 112 -3.42 1.42 -11.12
CA ILE A 112 -2.67 2.46 -10.41
C ILE A 112 -2.25 3.60 -11.33
N SER A 113 -2.85 3.70 -12.51
CA SER A 113 -2.47 4.69 -13.54
C SER A 113 -2.58 6.14 -13.08
N ASN A 114 -3.37 6.42 -12.03
CA ASN A 114 -3.48 7.77 -11.44
C ASN A 114 -2.53 8.02 -10.26
N VAL A 115 -1.75 7.02 -9.84
CA VAL A 115 -0.88 7.18 -8.66
C VAL A 115 0.34 8.04 -9.01
N ILE A 116 0.54 9.10 -8.23
CA ILE A 116 1.65 10.05 -8.35
C ILE A 116 2.78 9.73 -7.36
N ASN A 117 2.43 9.30 -6.15
CA ASN A 117 3.39 9.08 -5.07
C ASN A 117 3.34 7.65 -4.54
N MET A 118 4.43 6.91 -4.76
CA MET A 118 4.65 5.53 -4.28
C MET A 118 5.91 5.43 -3.40
N ARG A 119 6.36 6.55 -2.81
CA ARG A 119 7.54 6.55 -1.94
C ARG A 119 7.39 5.52 -0.83
N CYS A 120 8.43 4.73 -0.56
CA CYS A 120 8.48 3.71 0.50
C CYS A 120 7.31 2.69 0.48
N MET A 121 6.55 2.55 -0.62
CA MET A 121 5.32 1.74 -0.62
C MET A 121 5.53 0.33 -0.09
N PHE A 122 6.65 -0.31 -0.43
CA PHE A 122 7.01 -1.66 0.02
C PHE A 122 8.34 -1.70 0.80
N PHE A 123 8.73 -0.57 1.41
CA PHE A 123 9.97 -0.51 2.20
C PHE A 123 9.97 -1.58 3.30
N ASP A 124 11.06 -2.39 3.35
CA ASP A 124 11.27 -3.48 4.33
C ASP A 124 10.05 -4.41 4.51
N SER A 125 9.33 -4.71 3.40
CA SER A 125 8.16 -5.58 3.38
C SER A 125 8.49 -6.99 2.87
N ALA A 126 7.50 -7.92 2.97
CA ALA A 126 7.61 -9.26 2.40
C ALA A 126 7.15 -9.36 0.94
N PHE A 127 6.73 -8.25 0.34
CA PHE A 127 6.08 -8.22 -0.96
C PHE A 127 6.97 -8.79 -2.07
N ASN A 128 6.42 -9.74 -2.86
CA ASN A 128 7.10 -10.35 -4.01
C ASN A 128 6.11 -10.81 -5.09
N GLN A 129 5.02 -10.08 -5.34
CA GLN A 129 4.11 -10.38 -6.44
C GLN A 129 4.54 -9.70 -7.74
N ASP A 130 4.11 -10.24 -8.88
CA ASP A 130 4.45 -9.69 -10.19
C ASP A 130 3.56 -8.48 -10.49
N ILE A 131 4.17 -7.32 -10.52
CA ILE A 131 3.53 -6.04 -10.82
C ILE A 131 4.14 -5.38 -12.07
N GLY A 132 4.80 -6.16 -12.92
CA GLY A 132 5.42 -5.66 -14.14
C GLY A 132 4.43 -5.08 -15.15
N SER A 133 3.13 -5.40 -15.02
CA SER A 133 2.04 -4.87 -15.85
C SER A 133 1.47 -3.52 -15.38
N TRP A 134 1.87 -3.03 -14.22
CA TRP A 134 1.36 -1.76 -13.71
C TRP A 134 1.70 -0.60 -14.63
N ASP A 135 0.73 0.26 -14.92
CA ASP A 135 0.97 1.57 -15.53
C ASP A 135 1.41 2.57 -14.46
N VAL A 136 2.69 2.90 -14.47
CA VAL A 136 3.31 3.84 -13.53
C VAL A 136 3.67 5.18 -14.18
N SER A 137 3.18 5.43 -15.39
CA SER A 137 3.59 6.57 -16.22
C SER A 137 3.29 7.94 -15.59
N ASN A 138 2.34 8.03 -14.66
CA ASN A 138 2.05 9.24 -13.91
C ASN A 138 2.84 9.41 -12.61
N ALA A 139 3.61 8.40 -12.20
CA ALA A 139 4.37 8.48 -10.97
C ALA A 139 5.53 9.47 -11.05
N THR A 140 5.68 10.28 -10.02
CA THR A 140 6.79 11.24 -9.90
C THR A 140 7.74 10.91 -8.75
N ASN A 141 7.27 10.15 -7.76
CA ASN A 141 8.04 9.79 -6.57
C ASN A 141 7.97 8.29 -6.29
N MET A 142 9.13 7.62 -6.43
CA MET A 142 9.36 6.22 -6.12
C MET A 142 10.55 6.02 -5.17
N GLY A 143 10.95 7.08 -4.44
CA GLY A 143 12.07 6.99 -3.49
C GLY A 143 11.87 5.86 -2.48
N ASP A 144 12.91 5.05 -2.26
CA ASP A 144 12.89 3.91 -1.33
C ASP A 144 11.76 2.88 -1.53
N MET A 145 11.09 2.85 -2.69
CA MET A 145 9.88 2.04 -2.88
C MET A 145 10.07 0.56 -2.52
N PHE A 146 11.21 -0.05 -2.87
CA PHE A 146 11.56 -1.43 -2.55
C PHE A 146 12.81 -1.54 -1.68
N SER A 147 13.20 -0.46 -1.01
CA SER A 147 14.37 -0.46 -0.14
C SER A 147 14.17 -1.52 0.97
N TRP A 148 15.20 -2.35 1.20
CA TRP A 148 15.19 -3.48 2.14
C TRP A 148 14.12 -4.56 1.90
N THR A 149 13.40 -4.56 0.77
CA THR A 149 12.44 -5.61 0.40
C THR A 149 13.20 -6.88 -0.02
N LYS A 150 13.59 -7.69 0.96
CA LYS A 150 14.59 -8.77 0.82
C LYS A 150 14.21 -9.88 -0.15
N ASN A 151 12.92 -10.12 -0.37
CA ASN A 151 12.43 -11.23 -1.19
C ASN A 151 12.01 -10.78 -2.61
N PHE A 152 11.94 -9.48 -2.87
CA PHE A 152 11.44 -8.99 -4.15
C PHE A 152 12.41 -9.32 -5.29
N ASN A 153 11.90 -9.99 -6.33
CA ASN A 153 12.66 -10.32 -7.52
C ASN A 153 11.72 -10.46 -8.73
N LYS A 154 11.22 -9.33 -9.25
CA LYS A 154 10.35 -9.30 -10.43
C LYS A 154 10.95 -8.40 -11.51
N ASN A 155 10.57 -8.68 -12.76
CA ASN A 155 11.01 -7.88 -13.90
C ASN A 155 10.13 -6.64 -14.03
N LEU A 156 10.70 -5.47 -13.80
CA LEU A 156 10.02 -4.17 -13.92
C LEU A 156 10.62 -3.30 -15.06
N SER A 157 11.37 -3.90 -15.99
CA SER A 157 12.01 -3.15 -17.09
C SER A 157 11.03 -2.46 -18.05
N ASN A 158 9.76 -2.88 -18.04
CA ASN A 158 8.71 -2.30 -18.88
C ASN A 158 8.04 -1.07 -18.28
N TRP A 159 8.34 -0.73 -17.03
CA TRP A 159 7.76 0.46 -16.41
C TRP A 159 8.21 1.73 -17.12
N ASP A 160 7.26 2.56 -17.53
CA ASP A 160 7.56 3.93 -17.97
C ASP A 160 7.78 4.83 -16.76
N VAL A 161 9.04 5.10 -16.47
CA VAL A 161 9.49 5.93 -15.34
C VAL A 161 9.97 7.32 -15.80
N SER A 162 9.57 7.76 -16.99
CA SER A 162 10.01 9.01 -17.58
C SER A 162 9.60 10.25 -16.79
N ASN A 163 8.51 10.16 -16.00
CA ASN A 163 8.04 11.24 -15.14
C ASN A 163 8.60 11.18 -13.70
N VAL A 164 9.36 10.13 -13.35
CA VAL A 164 9.88 9.98 -11.98
C VAL A 164 11.06 10.92 -11.77
N THR A 165 10.92 11.82 -10.81
CA THR A 165 11.94 12.81 -10.42
C THR A 165 12.61 12.47 -9.08
N ASN A 166 12.00 11.58 -8.28
CA ASN A 166 12.61 11.04 -7.06
C ASN A 166 12.57 9.52 -7.09
N CYS A 167 13.74 8.89 -7.22
CA CYS A 167 13.93 7.43 -7.17
C CYS A 167 15.09 7.04 -6.22
N GLU A 168 15.58 7.97 -5.38
CA GLU A 168 16.67 7.70 -4.45
C GLU A 168 16.36 6.47 -3.58
N GLY A 169 17.32 5.56 -3.44
CA GLY A 169 17.16 4.34 -2.66
C GLY A 169 16.15 3.33 -3.21
N PHE A 170 15.64 3.47 -4.44
CA PHE A 170 14.54 2.69 -5.00
C PHE A 170 14.59 1.20 -4.67
N SER A 171 15.76 0.57 -4.74
CA SER A 171 15.99 -0.85 -4.44
C SER A 171 17.19 -1.07 -3.50
N HIS A 172 17.50 -0.09 -2.65
CA HIS A 172 18.60 -0.20 -1.70
C HIS A 172 18.38 -1.39 -0.74
N GLY A 173 19.37 -2.25 -0.54
CA GLY A 173 19.22 -3.42 0.34
C GLY A 173 18.30 -4.55 -0.17
N ALA A 174 17.72 -4.44 -1.36
CA ALA A 174 16.92 -5.50 -1.98
C ALA A 174 17.83 -6.53 -2.67
N PHE A 175 18.62 -7.25 -1.88
CA PHE A 175 19.73 -8.09 -2.38
C PHE A 175 19.30 -9.29 -3.24
N SER A 176 18.07 -9.78 -3.08
CA SER A 176 17.53 -10.87 -3.91
C SER A 176 17.07 -10.42 -5.30
N TRP A 177 16.97 -9.11 -5.54
CA TRP A 177 16.46 -8.58 -6.80
C TRP A 177 17.54 -8.56 -7.88
N VAL A 178 17.59 -9.62 -8.68
CA VAL A 178 18.52 -9.80 -9.80
C VAL A 178 17.88 -9.61 -11.18
N LEU A 179 16.54 -9.64 -11.27
CA LEU A 179 15.80 -9.40 -12.51
C LEU A 179 15.84 -7.92 -12.92
N PRO A 180 15.58 -7.60 -14.20
CA PRO A 180 15.70 -6.24 -14.71
C PRO A 180 14.83 -5.24 -13.93
N LYS A 181 15.43 -4.10 -13.61
CA LYS A 181 14.82 -2.95 -12.93
C LYS A 181 14.37 -1.90 -13.94
N PRO A 182 13.52 -0.94 -13.55
CA PRO A 182 13.21 0.22 -14.40
C PRO A 182 14.48 1.02 -14.75
N ASN A 183 14.47 1.65 -15.91
CA ASN A 183 15.56 2.51 -16.36
C ASN A 183 15.25 3.98 -16.05
N PHE A 184 15.64 4.44 -14.87
CA PHE A 184 15.47 5.84 -14.47
C PHE A 184 16.43 6.76 -15.26
N THR A 185 15.89 7.82 -15.85
CA THR A 185 16.66 8.80 -16.62
C THR A 185 16.68 10.19 -15.98
N ASN A 186 15.71 10.49 -15.12
CA ASN A 186 15.52 11.82 -14.53
C ASN A 186 15.87 11.88 -13.03
N CYS A 187 16.33 10.78 -12.45
CA CYS A 187 16.79 10.69 -11.05
C CYS A 187 17.86 9.60 -10.91
N ASN A 188 18.59 9.65 -9.77
CA ASN A 188 19.57 8.61 -9.43
C ASN A 188 18.95 7.63 -8.41
N PRO A 189 18.80 6.33 -8.76
CA PRO A 189 18.21 5.33 -7.85
C PRO A 189 19.16 4.88 -6.73
N TYR A 190 20.41 5.33 -6.73
CA TYR A 190 21.38 5.00 -5.72
C TYR A 190 21.49 6.11 -4.68
N HIS A 191 21.73 5.77 -3.41
CA HIS A 191 22.09 6.78 -2.41
C HIS A 191 23.41 7.45 -2.79
N SER A 192 23.45 8.75 -2.66
CA SER A 192 24.63 9.59 -2.87
C SER A 192 25.61 9.46 -1.70
#